data_d573c8b1ee02d11119a7821bf53827c0
#
_entry.id   d573c8b1ee02d11119a7821bf53827c0
#
_cell.length_a   1.000
_cell.length_b   1.000
_cell.length_c   1.000
_cell.angle_alpha   90.00
_cell.angle_beta   90.00
_cell.angle_gamma   90.00
#
_symmetry.space_group_name_H-M   'P 1'
#
loop_
_entity.id
_entity.type
_entity.pdbx_description
1 polymer ?
#
loop_
_entity_poly.entity_id
_entity_poly.type
_entity_poly.pdbx_seq_one_letter_code
_entity_poly.pdbx_strand_id
1 'polypeptide(L)'
;MAWNSRVDHVAPFRVMHLLEMAQAREAAGHDVIHLEVGEPDFATPEPIIAAGQQALASGHTRYTPAAGLPALREAIAGHYAEHFNATVDPARILVTPGASGALLLASQLLVETGSRVLMADPNYPCNRHFMALAGAEIDAVSVGRDSGWQLDAALVAQHWREDTSLAM
;
A
#
# COMPACT_ATOMS: atom_id res chain seq x y z
N MET A 1 29.90 -10.02 -4.60
CA MET A 1 28.53 -10.56 -4.55
C MET A 1 27.67 -9.64 -5.41
N ALA A 2 27.03 -10.13 -6.48
CA ALA A 2 26.18 -9.29 -7.31
C ALA A 2 24.79 -9.23 -6.69
N TRP A 3 24.19 -8.04 -6.62
CA TRP A 3 22.80 -7.84 -6.21
C TRP A 3 21.86 -8.36 -7.29
N ASN A 4 20.62 -8.69 -6.91
CA ASN A 4 19.58 -9.01 -7.89
C ASN A 4 19.30 -7.77 -8.74
N SER A 5 19.28 -7.91 -10.06
CA SER A 5 19.06 -6.79 -11.02
C SER A 5 17.72 -6.07 -10.82
N ARG A 6 16.74 -6.68 -10.17
CA ARG A 6 15.47 -6.03 -9.83
C ARG A 6 15.64 -4.81 -8.93
N VAL A 7 16.73 -4.76 -8.15
CA VAL A 7 17.04 -3.60 -7.29
C VAL A 7 17.24 -2.34 -8.12
N ASP A 8 17.74 -2.47 -9.35
CA ASP A 8 17.99 -1.35 -10.27
C ASP A 8 16.68 -0.69 -10.75
N HIS A 9 15.55 -1.38 -10.61
CA HIS A 9 14.22 -0.87 -10.96
C HIS A 9 13.46 -0.23 -9.78
N VAL A 10 14.05 -0.22 -8.58
CA VAL A 10 13.45 0.38 -7.38
C VAL A 10 14.10 1.73 -7.11
N ALA A 11 13.39 2.80 -7.41
CA ALA A 11 13.85 4.15 -7.10
C ALA A 11 13.67 4.47 -5.60
N PRO A 12 14.51 5.34 -5.01
CA PRO A 12 14.31 5.83 -3.65
C PRO A 12 12.95 6.49 -3.48
N PHE A 13 12.31 6.28 -2.31
CA PHE A 13 11.06 6.93 -1.98
C PHE A 13 11.31 8.40 -1.60
N ARG A 14 11.20 9.27 -2.59
CA ARG A 14 11.61 10.69 -2.53
C ARG A 14 10.91 11.48 -1.43
N VAL A 15 9.67 11.12 -1.08
CA VAL A 15 8.90 11.77 -0.02
C VAL A 15 9.60 11.67 1.33
N MET A 16 10.15 10.50 1.68
CA MET A 16 10.90 10.33 2.93
C MET A 16 12.21 11.13 2.94
N HIS A 17 12.87 11.24 1.78
CA HIS A 17 14.05 12.08 1.67
C HIS A 17 13.73 13.58 1.85
N LEU A 18 12.59 14.04 1.31
CA LEU A 18 12.10 15.41 1.54
C LEU A 18 11.79 15.66 3.02
N LEU A 19 11.15 14.68 3.70
CA LEU A 19 10.90 14.75 5.14
C LEU A 19 12.21 14.90 5.94
N GLU A 20 13.23 14.09 5.64
CA GLU A 20 14.55 14.19 6.27
C GLU A 20 15.19 15.57 6.06
N MET A 21 15.08 16.12 4.84
CA MET A 21 15.58 17.46 4.53
C MET A 21 14.81 18.54 5.29
N ALA A 22 13.49 18.43 5.41
CA ALA A 22 12.65 19.35 6.16
C ALA A 22 13.03 19.35 7.65
N GLN A 23 13.12 18.17 8.26
CA GLN A 23 13.55 18.00 9.66
C GLN A 23 14.96 18.54 9.91
N ALA A 24 15.90 18.36 8.99
CA ALA A 24 17.25 18.94 9.11
C ALA A 24 17.22 20.47 9.10
N ARG A 25 16.33 21.08 8.31
CA ARG A 25 16.17 22.56 8.31
C ARG A 25 15.54 23.07 9.60
N GLU A 26 14.54 22.36 10.13
CA GLU A 26 13.94 22.69 11.44
C GLU A 26 14.99 22.60 12.56
N ALA A 27 15.79 21.54 12.56
CA ALA A 27 16.89 21.38 13.52
C ALA A 27 17.93 22.52 13.42
N ALA A 28 18.07 23.15 12.25
CA ALA A 28 18.90 24.31 12.01
C ALA A 28 18.20 25.65 12.38
N GLY A 29 16.98 25.62 12.93
CA GLY A 29 16.23 26.78 13.40
C GLY A 29 15.38 27.47 12.32
N HIS A 30 15.15 26.84 11.17
CA HIS A 30 14.23 27.37 10.16
C HIS A 30 12.79 26.97 10.47
N ASP A 31 11.85 27.86 10.18
CA ASP A 31 10.43 27.54 10.17
C ASP A 31 10.09 26.82 8.85
N VAL A 32 9.53 25.60 8.93
CA VAL A 32 9.22 24.75 7.78
C VAL A 32 7.75 24.36 7.80
N ILE A 33 7.06 24.61 6.69
CA ILE A 33 5.69 24.10 6.49
C ILE A 33 5.77 22.75 5.80
N HIS A 34 5.36 21.69 6.50
CA HIS A 34 5.36 20.32 5.99
C HIS A 34 4.14 20.06 5.09
N LEU A 35 4.39 19.72 3.82
CA LEU A 35 3.36 19.34 2.84
C LEU A 35 3.77 18.06 2.07
N GLU A 36 4.88 17.44 2.46
CA GLU A 36 5.46 16.30 1.75
C GLU A 36 4.85 14.96 2.16
N VAL A 37 4.35 14.83 3.41
CA VAL A 37 3.70 13.62 3.91
C VAL A 37 2.25 13.93 4.24
N GLY A 38 1.33 13.15 3.68
CA GLY A 38 -0.08 13.24 4.01
C GLY A 38 -0.43 12.28 5.14
N GLU A 39 -0.46 12.78 6.37
CA GLU A 39 -0.93 12.03 7.53
C GLU A 39 -1.93 12.87 8.34
N PRO A 40 -2.85 12.24 9.11
CA PRO A 40 -3.75 12.95 10.00
C PRO A 40 -2.97 13.73 11.07
N ASP A 41 -3.38 14.96 11.33
CA ASP A 41 -2.78 15.86 12.34
C ASP A 41 -3.36 15.69 13.75
N PHE A 42 -4.27 14.75 13.96
CA PHE A 42 -4.89 14.43 15.25
C PHE A 42 -4.35 13.12 15.81
N ALA A 43 -4.25 13.07 17.13
CA ALA A 43 -3.73 11.90 17.86
C ALA A 43 -4.64 10.67 17.70
N THR A 44 -4.05 9.49 17.91
CA THR A 44 -4.81 8.24 18.02
C THR A 44 -5.89 8.36 19.09
N PRO A 45 -7.15 7.96 18.82
CA PRO A 45 -8.25 8.04 19.78
C PRO A 45 -7.94 7.30 21.09
N GLU A 46 -8.30 7.90 22.22
CA GLU A 46 -8.03 7.38 23.56
C GLU A 46 -8.44 5.90 23.77
N PRO A 47 -9.61 5.43 23.29
CA PRO A 47 -9.98 4.01 23.45
C PRO A 47 -9.00 3.04 22.78
N ILE A 48 -8.38 3.45 21.67
CA ILE A 48 -7.37 2.65 20.94
C ILE A 48 -6.08 2.61 21.74
N ILE A 49 -5.65 3.76 22.28
CA ILE A 49 -4.46 3.87 23.14
C ILE A 49 -4.62 2.98 24.36
N ALA A 50 -5.76 3.08 25.06
CA ALA A 50 -6.05 2.28 26.25
C ALA A 50 -6.07 0.78 25.95
N ALA A 51 -6.69 0.35 24.84
CA ALA A 51 -6.69 -1.04 24.42
C ALA A 51 -5.28 -1.56 24.12
N GLY A 52 -4.45 -0.76 23.46
CA GLY A 52 -3.04 -1.11 23.19
C GLY A 52 -2.22 -1.26 24.48
N GLN A 53 -2.35 -0.33 25.41
CA GLN A 53 -1.70 -0.39 26.72
C GLN A 53 -2.13 -1.61 27.51
N GLN A 54 -3.43 -1.92 27.53
CA GLN A 54 -3.96 -3.10 28.19
C GLN A 54 -3.44 -4.40 27.58
N ALA A 55 -3.37 -4.49 26.25
CA ALA A 55 -2.84 -5.66 25.56
C ALA A 55 -1.37 -5.90 25.92
N LEU A 56 -0.54 -4.86 25.98
CA LEU A 56 0.85 -4.95 26.40
C LEU A 56 0.96 -5.38 27.87
N ALA A 57 0.21 -4.75 28.78
CA ALA A 57 0.23 -5.06 30.20
C ALA A 57 -0.23 -6.50 30.50
N SER A 58 -1.15 -7.03 29.67
CA SER A 58 -1.66 -8.41 29.77
C SER A 58 -0.78 -9.45 29.07
N GLY A 59 0.37 -9.04 28.48
CA GLY A 59 1.29 -9.93 27.80
C GLY A 59 0.79 -10.49 26.46
N HIS A 60 -0.12 -9.80 25.79
CA HIS A 60 -0.61 -10.14 24.44
C HIS A 60 0.43 -9.77 23.38
N THR A 61 1.65 -10.27 23.54
CA THR A 61 2.82 -9.96 22.69
C THR A 61 3.41 -11.18 22.02
N ARG A 62 2.68 -12.30 22.02
CA ARG A 62 3.12 -13.57 21.44
C ARG A 62 2.81 -13.64 19.96
N TYR A 63 3.33 -14.68 19.30
CA TYR A 63 3.01 -14.98 17.91
C TYR A 63 1.51 -15.12 17.70
N THR A 64 1.05 -14.60 16.56
CA THR A 64 -0.32 -14.72 16.07
C THR A 64 -0.39 -15.75 14.94
N PRO A 65 -1.59 -16.26 14.59
CA PRO A 65 -1.77 -17.00 13.34
C PRO A 65 -1.32 -16.17 12.13
N ALA A 66 -0.81 -16.83 11.09
CA ALA A 66 -0.29 -16.17 9.89
C ALA A 66 -1.30 -15.24 9.20
N ALA A 67 -2.58 -15.57 9.24
CA ALA A 67 -3.65 -14.71 8.69
C ALA A 67 -4.08 -13.57 9.62
N GLY A 68 -3.52 -13.47 10.81
CA GLY A 68 -3.91 -12.54 11.87
C GLY A 68 -4.86 -13.14 12.91
N LEU A 69 -5.09 -12.39 13.99
CA LEU A 69 -5.97 -12.82 15.10
C LEU A 69 -7.40 -13.07 14.60
N PRO A 70 -8.03 -14.22 14.95
CA PRO A 70 -9.42 -14.52 14.55
C PRO A 70 -10.38 -13.40 14.94
N ALA A 71 -10.31 -12.90 16.18
CA ALA A 71 -11.17 -11.81 16.65
C ALA A 71 -11.04 -10.53 15.81
N LEU A 72 -9.84 -10.19 15.33
CA LEU A 72 -9.65 -9.03 14.43
C LEU A 72 -10.29 -9.28 13.06
N ARG A 73 -10.14 -10.48 12.51
CA ARG A 73 -10.73 -10.86 11.22
C ARG A 73 -12.25 -10.87 11.27
N GLU A 74 -12.83 -11.36 12.37
CA GLU A 74 -14.27 -11.30 12.63
C GLU A 74 -14.78 -9.86 12.77
N ALA A 75 -14.04 -8.99 13.49
CA ALA A 75 -14.37 -7.58 13.61
C ALA A 75 -14.30 -6.84 12.26
N ILE A 76 -13.31 -7.16 11.42
CA ILE A 76 -13.22 -6.62 10.05
C ILE A 76 -14.42 -7.07 9.22
N ALA A 77 -14.80 -8.36 9.26
CA ALA A 77 -15.96 -8.88 8.54
C ALA A 77 -17.27 -8.19 8.98
N GLY A 78 -17.44 -7.99 10.30
CA GLY A 78 -18.56 -7.23 10.86
C GLY A 78 -18.59 -5.79 10.36
N HIS A 79 -17.46 -5.09 10.36
CA HIS A 79 -17.35 -3.73 9.82
C HIS A 79 -17.77 -3.63 8.35
N TYR A 80 -17.35 -4.59 7.52
CA TYR A 80 -17.77 -4.64 6.11
C TYR A 80 -19.28 -4.87 5.96
N ALA A 81 -19.87 -5.74 6.77
CA ALA A 81 -21.31 -5.98 6.76
C ALA A 81 -22.10 -4.73 7.17
N GLU A 82 -21.69 -4.06 8.23
CA GLU A 82 -22.39 -2.89 8.80
C GLU A 82 -22.26 -1.63 7.93
N HIS A 83 -21.07 -1.35 7.38
CA HIS A 83 -20.79 -0.08 6.71
C HIS A 83 -20.90 -0.15 5.19
N PHE A 84 -20.68 -1.32 4.61
CA PHE A 84 -20.65 -1.50 3.16
C PHE A 84 -21.69 -2.50 2.64
N ASN A 85 -22.54 -3.05 3.52
CA ASN A 85 -23.51 -4.10 3.19
C ASN A 85 -22.85 -5.27 2.41
N ALA A 86 -21.63 -5.61 2.77
CA ALA A 86 -20.82 -6.65 2.13
C ALA A 86 -20.51 -7.78 3.12
N THR A 87 -21.01 -8.98 2.82
CA THR A 87 -20.71 -10.17 3.63
C THR A 87 -19.37 -10.76 3.20
N VAL A 88 -18.39 -10.72 4.09
CA VAL A 88 -17.06 -11.28 3.89
C VAL A 88 -16.82 -12.40 4.89
N ASP A 89 -16.42 -13.56 4.41
CA ASP A 89 -16.00 -14.67 5.29
C ASP A 89 -14.69 -14.27 6.00
N PRO A 90 -14.61 -14.30 7.34
CA PRO A 90 -13.37 -14.04 8.07
C PRO A 90 -12.19 -14.92 7.61
N ALA A 91 -12.45 -16.12 7.07
CA ALA A 91 -11.41 -16.99 6.53
C ALA A 91 -10.71 -16.40 5.29
N ARG A 92 -11.33 -15.45 4.59
CA ARG A 92 -10.78 -14.76 3.41
C ARG A 92 -10.04 -13.47 3.75
N ILE A 93 -9.92 -13.12 5.03
CA ILE A 93 -9.25 -11.90 5.48
C ILE A 93 -7.84 -12.25 5.95
N LEU A 94 -6.85 -11.57 5.40
CA LEU A 94 -5.46 -11.62 5.85
C LEU A 94 -5.06 -10.25 6.41
N VAL A 95 -4.54 -10.24 7.62
CA VAL A 95 -3.99 -9.04 8.26
C VAL A 95 -2.52 -8.89 7.88
N THR A 96 -2.14 -7.71 7.39
CA THR A 96 -0.77 -7.43 6.93
C THR A 96 -0.20 -6.19 7.62
N PRO A 97 1.13 -6.01 7.63
CA PRO A 97 1.75 -4.75 8.08
C PRO A 97 1.45 -3.62 7.08
N GLY A 98 0.27 -3.01 7.21
CA GLY A 98 -0.23 -1.97 6.31
C GLY A 98 -0.60 -2.47 4.92
N ALA A 99 -1.15 -1.56 4.10
CA ALA A 99 -1.51 -1.82 2.71
C ALA A 99 -0.30 -2.22 1.85
N SER A 100 0.89 -1.70 2.15
CA SER A 100 2.12 -2.06 1.44
C SER A 100 2.46 -3.54 1.56
N GLY A 101 2.27 -4.13 2.75
CA GLY A 101 2.43 -5.57 2.95
C GLY A 101 1.44 -6.39 2.11
N ALA A 102 0.17 -5.94 2.05
CA ALA A 102 -0.87 -6.58 1.24
C ALA A 102 -0.54 -6.50 -0.27
N LEU A 103 -0.14 -5.32 -0.75
CA LEU A 103 0.20 -5.10 -2.16
C LEU A 103 1.44 -5.91 -2.57
N LEU A 104 2.44 -6.02 -1.71
CA LEU A 104 3.61 -6.85 -1.97
C LEU A 104 3.22 -8.34 -2.08
N LEU A 105 2.38 -8.85 -1.18
CA LEU A 105 1.89 -10.22 -1.25
C LEU A 105 1.04 -10.46 -2.50
N ALA A 106 0.13 -9.53 -2.82
CA ALA A 106 -0.71 -9.61 -4.00
C ALA A 106 0.13 -9.61 -5.29
N SER A 107 1.15 -8.74 -5.38
CA SER A 107 2.04 -8.72 -6.56
C SER A 107 2.78 -10.04 -6.75
N GLN A 108 3.29 -10.63 -5.66
CA GLN A 108 3.98 -11.93 -5.74
C GLN A 108 3.05 -13.10 -6.11
N LEU A 109 1.75 -12.98 -5.78
CA LEU A 109 0.76 -14.01 -6.09
C LEU A 109 0.21 -13.91 -7.52
N LEU A 110 0.00 -12.70 -8.03
CA LEU A 110 -0.77 -12.43 -9.25
C LEU A 110 0.09 -12.11 -10.47
N VAL A 111 1.37 -11.76 -10.25
CA VAL A 111 2.25 -11.27 -11.31
C VAL A 111 3.36 -12.28 -11.60
N GLU A 112 3.43 -12.76 -12.82
CA GLU A 112 4.55 -13.56 -13.29
C GLU A 112 5.68 -12.65 -13.82
N THR A 113 6.91 -13.14 -13.72
CA THR A 113 8.07 -12.42 -14.26
C THR A 113 7.94 -12.26 -15.78
N GLY A 114 8.06 -11.02 -16.25
CA GLY A 114 7.92 -10.67 -17.67
C GLY A 114 6.48 -10.38 -18.12
N SER A 115 5.47 -10.60 -17.26
CA SER A 115 4.11 -10.14 -17.57
C SER A 115 3.97 -8.63 -17.48
N ARG A 116 2.95 -8.07 -18.15
CA ARG A 116 2.66 -6.63 -18.14
C ARG A 116 1.62 -6.26 -17.12
N VAL A 117 1.83 -5.11 -16.48
CA VAL A 117 0.86 -4.51 -15.56
C VAL A 117 0.53 -3.10 -16.04
N LEU A 118 -0.76 -2.84 -16.33
CA LEU A 118 -1.25 -1.49 -16.65
C LEU A 118 -1.37 -0.68 -15.37
N MET A 119 -0.82 0.50 -15.37
CA MET A 119 -0.87 1.42 -14.24
C MET A 119 -1.18 2.83 -14.69
N ALA A 120 -2.01 3.55 -13.93
CA ALA A 120 -2.18 4.98 -14.15
C ALA A 120 -0.85 5.74 -13.98
N ASP A 121 -0.65 6.81 -14.76
CA ASP A 121 0.43 7.76 -14.57
C ASP A 121 -0.15 9.19 -14.68
N PRO A 122 -0.16 9.97 -13.57
CA PRO A 122 0.47 9.76 -12.27
C PRO A 122 -0.21 8.70 -11.39
N ASN A 123 0.57 8.09 -10.50
CA ASN A 123 0.13 7.08 -9.54
C ASN A 123 0.96 7.17 -8.25
N TYR A 124 0.50 6.48 -7.18
CA TYR A 124 1.29 6.33 -5.96
C TYR A 124 2.61 5.59 -6.25
N PRO A 125 3.77 6.20 -5.94
CA PRO A 125 5.06 5.69 -6.42
C PRO A 125 5.39 4.26 -6.03
N CYS A 126 4.96 3.80 -4.84
CA CYS A 126 5.27 2.45 -4.37
C CYS A 126 4.61 1.34 -5.20
N ASN A 127 3.47 1.62 -5.82
CA ASN A 127 2.73 0.61 -6.57
C ASN A 127 3.57 -0.01 -7.68
N ARG A 128 4.26 0.83 -8.47
CA ARG A 128 5.16 0.34 -9.53
C ARG A 128 6.32 -0.48 -8.99
N HIS A 129 6.82 -0.15 -7.79
CA HIS A 129 7.93 -0.88 -7.19
C HIS A 129 7.51 -2.28 -6.73
N PHE A 130 6.30 -2.46 -6.18
CA PHE A 130 5.79 -3.79 -5.84
C PHE A 130 5.69 -4.69 -7.08
N MET A 131 5.18 -4.15 -8.19
CA MET A 131 5.06 -4.90 -9.45
C MET A 131 6.44 -5.17 -10.07
N ALA A 132 7.35 -4.20 -10.08
CA ALA A 132 8.72 -4.38 -10.56
C ALA A 132 9.50 -5.43 -9.74
N LEU A 133 9.30 -5.49 -8.42
CA LEU A 133 9.89 -6.52 -7.56
C LEU A 133 9.36 -7.92 -7.88
N ALA A 134 8.11 -8.05 -8.32
CA ALA A 134 7.57 -9.30 -8.85
C ALA A 134 8.12 -9.65 -10.25
N GLY A 135 8.81 -8.71 -10.90
CA GLY A 135 9.40 -8.89 -12.22
C GLY A 135 8.47 -8.50 -13.37
N ALA A 136 7.44 -7.70 -13.11
CA ALA A 136 6.55 -7.16 -14.14
C ALA A 136 7.24 -6.08 -14.97
N GLU A 137 6.80 -5.97 -16.23
CA GLU A 137 6.95 -4.77 -17.05
C GLU A 137 5.77 -3.82 -16.81
N ILE A 138 6.04 -2.54 -16.57
CA ILE A 138 5.01 -1.55 -16.27
C ILE A 138 4.61 -0.81 -17.54
N ASP A 139 3.36 -0.94 -17.95
CA ASP A 139 2.74 -0.12 -18.97
C ASP A 139 2.05 1.07 -18.29
N ALA A 140 2.73 2.22 -18.27
CA ALA A 140 2.19 3.46 -17.71
C ALA A 140 1.20 4.10 -18.68
N VAL A 141 -0.05 4.21 -18.27
CA VAL A 141 -1.12 4.84 -19.05
C VAL A 141 -1.35 6.24 -18.52
N SER A 142 -1.11 7.24 -19.38
CA SER A 142 -1.33 8.64 -18.99
C SER A 142 -2.78 8.91 -18.68
N VAL A 143 -3.04 9.44 -17.48
CA VAL A 143 -4.38 9.83 -17.01
C VAL A 143 -4.40 11.31 -16.68
N GLY A 144 -5.56 11.94 -16.84
CA GLY A 144 -5.70 13.37 -16.65
C GLY A 144 -7.10 13.77 -16.20
N ARG A 145 -7.40 15.06 -16.34
CA ARG A 145 -8.71 15.62 -15.96
C ARG A 145 -9.85 14.91 -16.67
N ASP A 146 -9.68 14.54 -17.94
CA ASP A 146 -10.73 13.94 -18.78
C ASP A 146 -11.12 12.53 -18.32
N SER A 147 -10.16 11.79 -17.74
CA SER A 147 -10.39 10.48 -17.12
C SER A 147 -10.62 10.55 -15.60
N GLY A 148 -10.76 11.77 -15.03
CA GLY A 148 -10.85 11.96 -13.59
C GLY A 148 -9.61 11.46 -12.83
N TRP A 149 -8.44 11.44 -13.48
CA TRP A 149 -7.18 10.93 -12.95
C TRP A 149 -7.21 9.43 -12.59
N GLN A 150 -8.09 8.68 -13.28
CA GLN A 150 -8.27 7.25 -13.05
C GLN A 150 -8.00 6.46 -14.32
N LEU A 151 -7.56 5.22 -14.14
CA LEU A 151 -7.49 4.22 -15.18
C LEU A 151 -8.89 3.61 -15.35
N ASP A 152 -9.71 4.21 -16.21
CA ASP A 152 -11.07 3.77 -16.47
C ASP A 152 -11.13 2.53 -17.39
N ALA A 153 -12.33 1.96 -17.54
CA ALA A 153 -12.54 0.77 -18.35
C ALA A 153 -12.19 0.97 -19.83
N ALA A 154 -12.36 2.20 -20.34
CA ALA A 154 -12.05 2.51 -21.76
C ALA A 154 -10.54 2.53 -21.97
N LEU A 155 -9.78 3.17 -21.07
CA LEU A 155 -8.33 3.17 -21.09
C LEU A 155 -7.75 1.77 -20.89
N VAL A 156 -8.32 0.98 -19.97
CA VAL A 156 -7.93 -0.43 -19.80
C VAL A 156 -8.16 -1.19 -21.09
N ALA A 157 -9.34 -1.12 -21.70
CA ALA A 157 -9.64 -1.84 -22.94
C ALA A 157 -8.72 -1.43 -24.10
N GLN A 158 -8.36 -0.14 -24.19
CA GLN A 158 -7.47 0.38 -25.23
C GLN A 158 -6.02 -0.13 -25.09
N HIS A 159 -5.53 -0.29 -23.86
CA HIS A 159 -4.13 -0.60 -23.58
C HIS A 159 -3.90 -2.07 -23.18
N TRP A 160 -4.97 -2.84 -22.97
CA TRP A 160 -4.85 -4.26 -22.64
C TRP A 160 -4.24 -5.04 -23.80
N ARG A 161 -3.23 -5.86 -23.51
CA ARG A 161 -2.54 -6.74 -24.46
C ARG A 161 -2.68 -8.20 -24.02
N GLU A 162 -2.30 -9.11 -24.89
CA GLU A 162 -2.36 -10.55 -24.62
C GLU A 162 -1.49 -10.95 -23.41
N ASP A 163 -0.36 -10.28 -23.20
CA ASP A 163 0.57 -10.50 -22.11
C ASP A 163 0.30 -9.61 -20.88
N THR A 164 -0.81 -8.84 -20.87
CA THR A 164 -1.24 -8.05 -19.72
C THR A 164 -1.94 -8.95 -18.70
N SER A 165 -1.41 -9.00 -17.48
CA SER A 165 -1.94 -9.85 -16.40
C SER A 165 -2.77 -9.09 -15.38
N LEU A 166 -2.55 -7.78 -15.25
CA LEU A 166 -3.17 -6.96 -14.21
C LEU A 166 -3.33 -5.50 -14.65
N ALA A 167 -4.38 -4.86 -14.19
CA ALA A 167 -4.55 -3.39 -14.22
C ALA A 167 -4.71 -2.86 -12.79
N MET A 168 -4.05 -1.74 -12.45
CA MET A 168 -4.02 -1.17 -11.10
C MET A 168 -4.12 0.37 -11.12
#